data_1f2eef5c516acc42a437e493c1556da8
#
_entry.id   1f2eef5c516acc42a437e493c1556da8
#
_cell.length_a   1.000
_cell.length_b   1.000
_cell.length_c   1.000
_cell.angle_alpha   90.00
_cell.angle_beta   90.00
_cell.angle_gamma   90.00
#
_symmetry.space_group_name_H-M   'P 1'
#
loop_
_entity.id
_entity.type
_entity.pdbx_description
1 polymer ?
#
loop_
_entity_poly.entity_id
_entity_poly.type
_entity_poly.pdbx_seq_one_letter_code
_entity_poly.pdbx_strand_id
1 'polypeptide(L)'
;MKARGSIIRRLLGASILTLPLFLGITGYAIDQAHTRSLVAAQQSQLQLQFYGILGVMEWSNTQPISVERLREPRFWQFRSGLYAFIHTRNGYVQWQSSSANSMEYLQEAFAPTPAGKEVFDEIVLRGAPYFRYRYHVIWEDEQGVEFPLIFTLLEHQDTFRSELLSFRKNIALWLGLAAVVLLLIQLFVLRWGLRPLRDMS
;
A
#
# COMPACT_ATOMS: atom_id res chain seq x y z
N MET A 1 38.01 15.23 -43.25
CA MET A 1 37.87 14.05 -42.34
C MET A 1 37.34 14.37 -40.93
N LYS A 2 36.76 15.54 -40.63
CA LYS A 2 36.22 15.92 -39.27
C LYS A 2 34.74 15.53 -38.99
N ALA A 3 33.96 15.15 -40.02
CA ALA A 3 32.52 14.99 -39.86
C ALA A 3 32.09 13.62 -39.24
N ARG A 4 32.84 12.55 -39.40
CA ARG A 4 32.46 11.20 -38.93
C ARG A 4 32.55 11.00 -37.41
N GLY A 5 33.56 11.58 -36.76
CA GLY A 5 33.65 11.55 -35.28
C GLY A 5 32.56 12.35 -34.56
N SER A 6 31.91 13.31 -35.26
CA SER A 6 30.81 14.12 -34.77
C SER A 6 29.51 13.31 -34.73
N ILE A 7 29.22 12.45 -35.71
CA ILE A 7 27.98 11.65 -35.78
C ILE A 7 27.95 10.60 -34.67
N ILE A 8 29.08 9.91 -34.47
CA ILE A 8 29.19 8.88 -33.41
C ILE A 8 29.03 9.50 -32.02
N ARG A 9 29.67 10.66 -31.77
CA ARG A 9 29.53 11.39 -30.52
C ARG A 9 28.08 11.86 -30.30
N ARG A 10 27.39 12.30 -31.34
CA ARG A 10 25.98 12.69 -31.27
C ARG A 10 25.06 11.51 -30.99
N LEU A 11 25.27 10.36 -31.65
CA LEU A 11 24.53 9.14 -31.40
C LEU A 11 24.75 8.59 -29.98
N LEU A 12 26.01 8.54 -29.52
CA LEU A 12 26.34 8.16 -28.14
C LEU A 12 25.70 9.14 -27.13
N GLY A 13 25.83 10.45 -27.37
CA GLY A 13 25.23 11.45 -26.50
C GLY A 13 23.71 11.34 -26.43
N ALA A 14 23.04 11.09 -27.55
CA ALA A 14 21.60 10.83 -27.59
C ALA A 14 21.23 9.55 -26.79
N SER A 15 21.95 8.45 -27.00
CA SER A 15 21.68 7.20 -26.31
C SER A 15 21.94 7.29 -24.79
N ILE A 16 23.00 7.98 -24.37
CA ILE A 16 23.33 8.21 -22.94
C ILE A 16 22.22 9.03 -22.27
N LEU A 17 21.51 9.86 -22.98
CA LEU A 17 20.42 10.65 -22.45
C LEU A 17 19.07 9.91 -22.51
N THR A 18 18.76 9.28 -23.64
CA THR A 18 17.44 8.65 -23.85
C THR A 18 17.26 7.36 -23.05
N LEU A 19 18.33 6.55 -22.87
CA LEU A 19 18.25 5.28 -22.15
C LEU A 19 17.91 5.47 -20.65
N PRO A 20 18.64 6.30 -19.89
CA PRO A 20 18.29 6.56 -18.49
C PRO A 20 16.90 7.20 -18.32
N LEU A 21 16.53 8.09 -19.24
CA LEU A 21 15.21 8.70 -19.24
C LEU A 21 14.11 7.66 -19.41
N PHE A 22 14.25 6.76 -20.42
CA PHE A 22 13.29 5.70 -20.65
C PHE A 22 13.21 4.72 -19.46
N LEU A 23 14.36 4.28 -18.91
CA LEU A 23 14.40 3.42 -17.74
C LEU A 23 13.82 4.09 -16.49
N GLY A 24 14.07 5.40 -16.32
CA GLY A 24 13.50 6.19 -15.23
C GLY A 24 11.97 6.27 -15.30
N ILE A 25 11.43 6.57 -16.49
CA ILE A 25 9.97 6.59 -16.71
C ILE A 25 9.36 5.21 -16.46
N THR A 26 9.99 4.16 -16.99
CA THR A 26 9.55 2.78 -16.82
C THR A 26 9.58 2.38 -15.34
N GLY A 27 10.67 2.67 -14.63
CA GLY A 27 10.80 2.41 -13.20
C GLY A 27 9.76 3.14 -12.37
N TYR A 28 9.49 4.40 -12.69
CA TYR A 28 8.43 5.19 -12.05
C TYR A 28 7.04 4.59 -12.30
N ALA A 29 6.74 4.20 -13.54
CA ALA A 29 5.46 3.59 -13.88
C ALA A 29 5.23 2.27 -13.13
N ILE A 30 6.26 1.42 -13.03
CA ILE A 30 6.21 0.16 -12.29
C ILE A 30 6.03 0.43 -10.78
N ASP A 31 6.77 1.37 -10.20
CA ASP A 31 6.64 1.76 -8.78
C ASP A 31 5.21 2.22 -8.46
N GLN A 32 4.63 3.07 -9.31
CA GLN A 32 3.26 3.54 -9.15
C GLN A 32 2.22 2.41 -9.27
N ALA A 33 2.39 1.53 -10.26
CA ALA A 33 1.49 0.39 -10.43
C ALA A 33 1.55 -0.55 -9.23
N HIS A 34 2.76 -0.86 -8.75
CA HIS A 34 2.97 -1.71 -7.58
C HIS A 34 2.39 -1.09 -6.30
N THR A 35 2.67 0.19 -6.06
CA THR A 35 2.13 0.91 -4.89
C THR A 35 0.60 0.88 -4.88
N ARG A 36 -0.05 1.16 -6.01
CA ARG A 36 -1.52 1.10 -6.12
C ARG A 36 -2.05 -0.32 -5.86
N SER A 37 -1.37 -1.33 -6.39
CA SER A 37 -1.73 -2.74 -6.17
C SER A 37 -1.65 -3.12 -4.70
N LEU A 38 -0.58 -2.72 -4.00
CA LEU A 38 -0.40 -2.97 -2.57
C LEU A 38 -1.48 -2.27 -1.72
N VAL A 39 -1.78 -1.00 -2.04
CA VAL A 39 -2.84 -0.25 -1.34
C VAL A 39 -4.21 -0.89 -1.55
N ALA A 40 -4.53 -1.32 -2.79
CA ALA A 40 -5.77 -2.02 -3.07
C ALA A 40 -5.86 -3.38 -2.36
N ALA A 41 -4.75 -4.12 -2.30
CA ALA A 41 -4.67 -5.37 -1.54
C ALA A 41 -4.91 -5.14 -0.04
N GLN A 42 -4.33 -4.07 0.52
CA GLN A 42 -4.52 -3.68 1.91
C GLN A 42 -5.97 -3.32 2.22
N GLN A 43 -6.62 -2.54 1.34
CA GLN A 43 -8.06 -2.25 1.46
C GLN A 43 -8.89 -3.53 1.46
N SER A 44 -8.64 -4.43 0.49
CA SER A 44 -9.36 -5.70 0.40
C SER A 44 -9.13 -6.59 1.62
N GLN A 45 -7.92 -6.60 2.18
CA GLN A 45 -7.60 -7.34 3.39
C GLN A 45 -8.39 -6.80 4.60
N LEU A 46 -8.41 -5.49 4.82
CA LEU A 46 -9.18 -4.88 5.91
C LEU A 46 -10.69 -5.09 5.73
N GLN A 47 -11.19 -5.07 4.49
CA GLN A 47 -12.57 -5.39 4.18
C GLN A 47 -12.92 -6.85 4.55
N LEU A 48 -12.05 -7.81 4.23
CA LEU A 48 -12.23 -9.21 4.65
C LEU A 48 -12.23 -9.37 6.17
N GLN A 49 -11.37 -8.63 6.88
CA GLN A 49 -11.36 -8.61 8.34
C GLN A 49 -12.66 -8.03 8.91
N PHE A 50 -13.18 -6.96 8.31
CA PHE A 50 -14.48 -6.40 8.66
C PHE A 50 -15.60 -7.45 8.53
N TYR A 51 -15.69 -8.15 7.41
CA TYR A 51 -16.67 -9.21 7.23
C TYR A 51 -16.45 -10.37 8.19
N GLY A 52 -15.20 -10.67 8.54
CA GLY A 52 -14.86 -11.66 9.56
C GLY A 52 -15.41 -11.30 10.93
N ILE A 53 -15.31 -10.02 11.33
CA ILE A 53 -15.88 -9.52 12.59
C ILE A 53 -17.40 -9.54 12.53
N LEU A 54 -17.98 -9.02 11.45
CA LEU A 54 -19.44 -8.96 11.27
C LEU A 54 -20.08 -10.35 11.33
N GLY A 55 -19.42 -11.38 10.74
CA GLY A 55 -19.93 -12.74 10.69
C GLY A 55 -19.89 -13.50 12.00
N VAL A 56 -19.13 -13.04 13.00
CA VAL A 56 -19.02 -13.68 14.33
C VAL A 56 -19.50 -12.77 15.46
N MET A 57 -19.97 -11.55 15.12
CA MET A 57 -20.52 -10.62 16.08
C MET A 57 -21.87 -11.11 16.57
N GLU A 58 -21.98 -11.26 17.87
CA GLU A 58 -23.25 -11.51 18.55
C GLU A 58 -23.64 -10.26 19.34
N TRP A 59 -24.84 -9.78 19.12
CA TRP A 59 -25.39 -8.64 19.84
C TRP A 59 -26.89 -8.78 20.05
N SER A 60 -27.32 -8.50 21.25
CA SER A 60 -28.72 -8.38 21.62
C SER A 60 -28.92 -7.11 22.45
N ASN A 61 -30.12 -6.59 22.49
CA ASN A 61 -30.45 -5.37 23.23
C ASN A 61 -30.19 -5.48 24.75
N THR A 62 -30.02 -6.70 25.26
CA THR A 62 -29.81 -7.01 26.68
C THR A 62 -28.37 -7.35 27.04
N GLN A 63 -27.48 -7.53 26.05
CA GLN A 63 -26.09 -7.92 26.25
C GLN A 63 -25.14 -7.04 25.48
N PRO A 64 -23.94 -6.76 26.00
CA PRO A 64 -22.92 -6.02 25.26
C PRO A 64 -22.51 -6.81 24.01
N ILE A 65 -22.01 -6.09 22.99
CA ILE A 65 -21.48 -6.73 21.78
C ILE A 65 -20.39 -7.70 22.18
N SER A 66 -20.54 -8.95 21.75
CA SER A 66 -19.53 -9.99 21.88
C SER A 66 -19.03 -10.38 20.49
N VAL A 67 -17.70 -10.47 20.35
CA VAL A 67 -17.03 -10.94 19.15
C VAL A 67 -16.07 -12.03 19.58
N GLU A 68 -16.60 -13.24 19.61
CA GLU A 68 -15.84 -14.44 19.96
C GLU A 68 -15.43 -15.18 18.68
N ARG A 69 -14.34 -15.93 18.70
CA ARG A 69 -13.91 -16.78 17.58
C ARG A 69 -13.39 -16.04 16.32
N LEU A 70 -12.86 -14.82 16.47
CA LEU A 70 -12.12 -14.22 15.37
C LEU A 70 -10.95 -15.12 14.95
N ARG A 71 -10.89 -15.42 13.65
CA ARG A 71 -9.83 -16.27 13.08
C ARG A 71 -8.50 -15.58 12.94
N GLU A 72 -8.48 -14.25 12.90
CA GLU A 72 -7.25 -13.46 12.78
C GLU A 72 -6.58 -13.29 14.15
N PRO A 73 -5.43 -13.95 14.40
CA PRO A 73 -4.77 -13.92 15.71
C PRO A 73 -4.30 -12.53 16.13
N ARG A 74 -4.03 -11.65 15.18
CA ARG A 74 -3.53 -10.29 15.44
C ARG A 74 -4.52 -9.45 16.24
N PHE A 75 -5.81 -9.72 16.17
CA PHE A 75 -6.81 -9.04 17.01
C PHE A 75 -6.69 -9.37 18.50
N TRP A 76 -6.05 -10.51 18.82
CA TRP A 76 -5.85 -10.96 20.21
C TRP A 76 -4.46 -10.61 20.75
N GLN A 77 -3.51 -10.29 19.88
CA GLN A 77 -2.13 -10.03 20.25
C GLN A 77 -1.92 -8.55 20.61
N PHE A 78 -1.38 -8.32 21.79
CA PHE A 78 -1.00 -6.98 22.24
C PHE A 78 -0.03 -6.31 21.25
N ARG A 79 -0.34 -5.09 20.85
CA ARG A 79 0.48 -4.30 19.90
C ARG A 79 0.76 -4.99 18.56
N SER A 80 -0.16 -5.77 18.06
CA SER A 80 -0.03 -6.48 16.78
C SER A 80 0.04 -5.58 15.55
N GLY A 81 -0.33 -4.31 15.68
CA GLY A 81 -0.45 -3.36 14.57
C GLY A 81 -1.80 -3.43 13.85
N LEU A 82 -2.67 -4.39 14.17
CA LEU A 82 -4.04 -4.50 13.66
C LEU A 82 -5.03 -4.34 14.80
N TYR A 83 -5.94 -3.39 14.66
CA TYR A 83 -6.89 -2.98 15.70
C TYR A 83 -8.29 -2.87 15.12
N ALA A 84 -9.31 -3.25 15.89
CA ALA A 84 -10.69 -3.14 15.48
C ALA A 84 -11.56 -2.55 16.61
N PHE A 85 -12.51 -1.75 16.18
CA PHE A 85 -13.47 -1.06 17.05
C PHE A 85 -14.86 -1.12 16.45
N ILE A 86 -15.85 -1.30 17.32
CA ILE A 86 -17.26 -1.11 17.00
C ILE A 86 -17.74 0.03 17.90
N HIS A 87 -18.18 1.12 17.29
CA HIS A 87 -18.58 2.31 18.03
C HIS A 87 -19.86 2.93 17.46
N THR A 88 -20.54 3.74 18.26
CA THR A 88 -21.69 4.53 17.82
C THR A 88 -21.23 5.76 17.04
N ARG A 89 -22.18 6.45 16.40
CA ARG A 89 -21.92 7.73 15.69
C ARG A 89 -21.29 8.80 16.61
N ASN A 90 -21.59 8.76 17.90
CA ASN A 90 -21.04 9.69 18.88
C ASN A 90 -19.65 9.30 19.40
N GLY A 91 -19.03 8.26 18.83
CA GLY A 91 -17.71 7.79 19.23
C GLY A 91 -17.69 6.91 20.48
N TYR A 92 -18.87 6.50 20.99
CA TYR A 92 -18.92 5.59 22.14
C TYR A 92 -18.58 4.17 21.70
N VAL A 93 -17.49 3.63 22.25
CA VAL A 93 -17.00 2.28 21.91
C VAL A 93 -17.86 1.23 22.58
N GLN A 94 -18.48 0.37 21.77
CA GLN A 94 -19.27 -0.77 22.21
C GLN A 94 -18.41 -2.04 22.34
N TRP A 95 -17.42 -2.18 21.48
CA TRP A 95 -16.48 -3.29 21.49
C TRP A 95 -15.14 -2.86 20.86
N GLN A 96 -14.07 -3.46 21.34
CA GLN A 96 -12.75 -3.33 20.75
C GLN A 96 -11.97 -4.64 20.82
N SER A 97 -11.07 -4.85 19.86
CA SER A 97 -10.17 -6.01 19.88
C SER A 97 -9.20 -5.95 21.06
N SER A 98 -8.73 -7.10 21.53
CA SER A 98 -7.74 -7.15 22.65
C SER A 98 -6.44 -6.43 22.28
N SER A 99 -6.06 -6.44 21.00
CA SER A 99 -4.91 -5.68 20.48
C SER A 99 -5.05 -4.17 20.73
N ALA A 100 -6.27 -3.66 20.69
CA ALA A 100 -6.59 -2.23 20.86
C ALA A 100 -6.49 -1.75 22.30
N ASN A 101 -6.45 -2.63 23.30
CA ASN A 101 -6.30 -2.26 24.71
C ASN A 101 -5.01 -1.47 24.99
N SER A 102 -4.04 -1.50 24.07
CA SER A 102 -2.81 -0.72 24.13
C SER A 102 -2.93 0.69 23.56
N MET A 103 -4.05 1.02 22.93
CA MET A 103 -4.25 2.30 22.26
C MET A 103 -5.03 3.24 23.18
N GLU A 104 -4.36 4.27 23.65
CA GLU A 104 -5.01 5.38 24.37
C GLU A 104 -5.49 6.45 23.38
N TYR A 105 -6.70 7.00 23.58
CA TYR A 105 -7.28 8.14 22.83
C TYR A 105 -7.53 7.91 21.34
N LEU A 106 -8.54 7.11 21.06
CA LEU A 106 -8.93 6.72 19.70
C LEU A 106 -9.98 7.63 19.06
N GLN A 107 -10.48 8.63 19.75
CA GLN A 107 -11.51 9.53 19.19
C GLN A 107 -11.06 10.20 17.89
N GLU A 108 -9.74 10.41 17.70
CA GLU A 108 -9.18 10.92 16.46
C GLU A 108 -9.30 9.92 15.30
N ALA A 109 -9.37 8.61 15.60
CA ALA A 109 -9.59 7.57 14.60
C ALA A 109 -11.05 7.48 14.13
N PHE A 110 -11.99 7.95 14.96
CA PHE A 110 -13.42 7.87 14.71
C PHE A 110 -13.89 9.11 13.95
N ALA A 111 -14.17 8.92 12.68
CA ALA A 111 -14.72 9.98 11.84
C ALA A 111 -16.12 9.60 11.33
N PRO A 112 -16.98 10.58 11.07
CA PRO A 112 -18.32 10.32 10.53
C PRO A 112 -18.21 9.48 9.24
N THR A 113 -19.03 8.43 9.18
CA THR A 113 -19.09 7.54 8.01
C THR A 113 -20.54 7.49 7.53
N PRO A 114 -20.82 7.74 6.24
CA PRO A 114 -22.16 7.60 5.70
C PRO A 114 -22.68 6.18 5.84
N ALA A 115 -23.97 6.02 6.14
CA ALA A 115 -24.59 4.71 6.26
C ALA A 115 -24.47 3.90 4.95
N GLY A 116 -24.16 2.61 5.08
CA GLY A 116 -24.03 1.70 3.95
C GLY A 116 -22.83 1.97 3.03
N LYS A 117 -21.90 2.85 3.42
CA LYS A 117 -20.69 3.12 2.64
C LYS A 117 -19.43 2.67 3.37
N GLU A 118 -18.51 2.12 2.59
CA GLU A 118 -17.14 1.90 3.03
C GLU A 118 -16.30 3.16 2.80
N VAL A 119 -15.39 3.41 3.70
CA VAL A 119 -14.38 4.46 3.59
C VAL A 119 -13.03 3.88 3.94
N PHE A 120 -12.10 3.95 3.00
CA PHE A 120 -10.71 3.58 3.22
C PHE A 120 -9.84 4.82 3.03
N ASP A 121 -9.03 5.14 4.03
CA ASP A 121 -8.13 6.29 4.03
C ASP A 121 -6.87 6.02 4.87
N GLU A 122 -5.92 6.93 4.77
CA GLU A 122 -4.71 6.91 5.56
C GLU A 122 -4.80 7.99 6.64
N ILE A 123 -4.43 7.66 7.85
CA ILE A 123 -4.39 8.61 8.97
C ILE A 123 -3.07 8.52 9.73
N VAL A 124 -2.73 9.59 10.41
CA VAL A 124 -1.58 9.63 11.32
C VAL A 124 -2.10 9.79 12.74
N LEU A 125 -1.85 8.79 13.58
CA LEU A 125 -2.19 8.83 15.00
C LEU A 125 -0.91 8.89 15.81
N ARG A 126 -0.71 9.96 16.56
CA ARG A 126 0.50 10.19 17.39
C ARG A 126 1.82 10.03 16.63
N GLY A 127 1.86 10.49 15.39
CA GLY A 127 3.05 10.41 14.54
C GLY A 127 3.26 9.06 13.85
N ALA A 128 2.43 8.05 14.13
CA ALA A 128 2.47 6.76 13.46
C ALA A 128 1.40 6.69 12.35
N PRO A 129 1.74 6.22 11.14
CA PRO A 129 0.81 6.12 10.02
C PRO A 129 0.02 4.82 10.07
N TYR A 130 -1.27 4.92 9.79
CA TYR A 130 -2.20 3.79 9.74
C TYR A 130 -3.03 3.83 8.47
N PHE A 131 -3.37 2.66 7.93
CA PHE A 131 -4.52 2.48 7.06
C PHE A 131 -5.76 2.37 7.94
N ARG A 132 -6.83 3.07 7.55
CA ARG A 132 -8.09 3.03 8.25
C ARG A 132 -9.20 2.60 7.31
N TYR A 133 -9.90 1.55 7.67
CA TYR A 133 -11.11 1.08 7.01
C TYR A 133 -12.31 1.32 7.93
N ARG A 134 -13.37 1.91 7.41
CA ARG A 134 -14.60 2.18 8.15
C ARG A 134 -15.81 1.73 7.34
N TYR A 135 -16.76 1.16 8.04
CA TYR A 135 -18.05 0.80 7.46
C TYR A 135 -19.16 1.10 8.47
N HIS A 136 -20.24 1.76 8.03
CA HIS A 136 -21.39 2.07 8.84
C HIS A 136 -22.51 1.07 8.54
N VAL A 137 -22.79 0.19 9.51
CA VAL A 137 -23.83 -0.82 9.47
C VAL A 137 -25.04 -0.28 10.25
N ILE A 138 -26.23 -0.45 9.70
CA ILE A 138 -27.48 -0.32 10.44
C ILE A 138 -27.85 -1.73 10.88
N TRP A 139 -27.72 -1.99 12.18
CA TRP A 139 -28.11 -3.28 12.76
C TRP A 139 -29.53 -3.21 13.24
N GLU A 140 -30.34 -4.16 12.89
CA GLU A 140 -31.72 -4.30 13.33
C GLU A 140 -31.80 -5.45 14.34
N ASP A 141 -32.40 -5.22 15.50
CA ASP A 141 -32.64 -6.25 16.51
C ASP A 141 -33.89 -7.09 16.19
N GLU A 142 -34.15 -8.11 16.99
CA GLU A 142 -35.33 -8.98 16.85
C GLU A 142 -36.67 -8.23 16.97
N GLN A 143 -36.65 -7.00 17.49
CA GLN A 143 -37.84 -6.15 17.70
C GLN A 143 -37.99 -5.09 16.60
N GLY A 144 -37.10 -5.08 15.59
CA GLY A 144 -37.11 -4.12 14.50
C GLY A 144 -36.54 -2.74 14.88
N VAL A 145 -35.78 -2.64 15.96
CA VAL A 145 -35.11 -1.39 16.36
C VAL A 145 -33.76 -1.28 15.66
N GLU A 146 -33.55 -0.18 14.97
CA GLU A 146 -32.31 0.09 14.23
C GLU A 146 -31.23 0.71 15.13
N PHE A 147 -30.03 0.16 15.06
CA PHE A 147 -28.84 0.63 15.77
C PHE A 147 -27.72 0.95 14.77
N PRO A 148 -27.33 2.22 14.62
CA PRO A 148 -26.23 2.61 13.78
C PRO A 148 -24.90 2.27 14.44
N LEU A 149 -24.19 1.30 13.91
CA LEU A 149 -22.86 0.87 14.35
C LEU A 149 -21.81 1.19 13.30
N ILE A 150 -20.70 1.76 13.72
CA ILE A 150 -19.56 2.04 12.86
C ILE A 150 -18.43 1.08 13.25
N PHE A 151 -17.99 0.31 12.27
CA PHE A 151 -16.80 -0.53 12.38
C PHE A 151 -15.61 0.30 11.92
N THR A 152 -14.59 0.38 12.73
CA THR A 152 -13.31 1.04 12.40
C THR A 152 -12.17 0.05 12.59
N LEU A 153 -11.47 -0.28 11.52
CA LEU A 153 -10.27 -1.10 11.54
C LEU A 153 -9.06 -0.22 11.22
N LEU A 154 -8.00 -0.42 11.98
CA LEU A 154 -6.73 0.29 11.81
C LEU A 154 -5.61 -0.72 11.62
N GLU A 155 -4.76 -0.50 10.64
CA GLU A 155 -3.55 -1.30 10.44
C GLU A 155 -2.33 -0.41 10.28
N HIS A 156 -1.31 -0.68 11.08
CA HIS A 156 -0.07 0.08 11.07
C HIS A 156 0.69 -0.11 9.75
N GLN A 157 1.23 0.98 9.19
CA GLN A 157 1.87 0.94 7.86
C GLN A 157 3.32 0.43 7.86
N ASP A 158 3.90 -0.01 8.96
CA ASP A 158 5.31 -0.39 9.01
C ASP A 158 5.65 -1.53 8.05
N THR A 159 4.85 -2.60 8.04
CA THR A 159 5.04 -3.74 7.12
C THR A 159 4.92 -3.29 5.67
N PHE A 160 3.90 -2.53 5.35
CA PHE A 160 3.66 -1.97 4.02
C PHE A 160 4.86 -1.12 3.55
N ARG A 161 5.33 -0.22 4.40
CA ARG A 161 6.47 0.66 4.08
C ARG A 161 7.78 -0.12 3.89
N SER A 162 8.03 -1.13 4.71
CA SER A 162 9.22 -1.98 4.58
C SER A 162 9.21 -2.78 3.28
N GLU A 163 8.05 -3.32 2.90
CA GLU A 163 7.85 -4.04 1.64
C GLU A 163 8.05 -3.12 0.44
N LEU A 164 7.46 -1.94 0.46
CA LEU A 164 7.61 -0.93 -0.59
C LEU A 164 9.06 -0.47 -0.76
N LEU A 165 9.78 -0.23 0.35
CA LEU A 165 11.20 0.14 0.33
C LEU A 165 12.06 -0.98 -0.24
N SER A 166 11.79 -2.23 0.13
CA SER A 166 12.52 -3.40 -0.39
C SER A 166 12.29 -3.56 -1.89
N PHE A 167 11.05 -3.39 -2.34
CA PHE A 167 10.72 -3.40 -3.76
C PHE A 167 11.46 -2.29 -4.53
N ARG A 168 11.44 -1.04 -4.03
CA ARG A 168 12.13 0.09 -4.65
C ARG A 168 13.64 -0.12 -4.77
N LYS A 169 14.28 -0.68 -3.75
CA LYS A 169 15.69 -1.03 -3.78
C LYS A 169 15.99 -2.08 -4.86
N ASN A 170 15.17 -3.14 -4.92
CA ASN A 170 15.34 -4.20 -5.89
C ASN A 170 15.16 -3.69 -7.33
N ILE A 171 14.10 -2.94 -7.61
CA ILE A 171 13.87 -2.41 -8.96
C ILE A 171 14.94 -1.43 -9.38
N ALA A 172 15.42 -0.56 -8.50
CA ALA A 172 16.52 0.36 -8.78
C ALA A 172 17.82 -0.39 -9.11
N LEU A 173 18.12 -1.48 -8.39
CA LEU A 173 19.29 -2.33 -8.65
C LEU A 173 19.19 -2.99 -10.03
N TRP A 174 18.06 -3.61 -10.36
CA TRP A 174 17.87 -4.30 -11.64
C TRP A 174 17.85 -3.33 -12.83
N LEU A 175 17.19 -2.17 -12.70
CA LEU A 175 17.19 -1.15 -13.74
C LEU A 175 18.59 -0.54 -13.92
N GLY A 176 19.31 -0.31 -12.82
CA GLY A 176 20.70 0.15 -12.87
C GLY A 176 21.63 -0.84 -13.57
N LEU A 177 21.50 -2.14 -13.24
CA LEU A 177 22.27 -3.19 -13.90
C LEU A 177 21.93 -3.28 -15.40
N ALA A 178 20.64 -3.21 -15.74
CA ALA A 178 20.20 -3.19 -17.15
C ALA A 178 20.78 -1.98 -17.91
N ALA A 179 20.79 -0.80 -17.28
CA ALA A 179 21.38 0.41 -17.87
C ALA A 179 22.87 0.21 -18.17
N VAL A 180 23.64 -0.34 -17.22
CA VAL A 180 25.08 -0.61 -17.40
C VAL A 180 25.31 -1.61 -18.53
N VAL A 181 24.58 -2.73 -18.55
CA VAL A 181 24.68 -3.76 -19.58
C VAL A 181 24.38 -3.18 -20.96
N LEU A 182 23.31 -2.40 -21.10
CA LEU A 182 22.93 -1.79 -22.36
C LEU A 182 23.99 -0.77 -22.85
N LEU A 183 24.55 0.03 -21.94
CA LEU A 183 25.64 0.94 -22.28
C LEU A 183 26.90 0.19 -22.74
N LEU A 184 27.26 -0.93 -22.11
CA LEU A 184 28.39 -1.76 -22.53
C LEU A 184 28.16 -2.37 -23.91
N ILE A 185 26.94 -2.89 -24.15
CA ILE A 185 26.57 -3.41 -25.49
C ILE A 185 26.67 -2.33 -26.56
N GLN A 186 26.15 -1.12 -26.29
CA GLN A 186 26.25 0.00 -27.23
C GLN A 186 27.69 0.38 -27.53
N LEU A 187 28.55 0.44 -26.50
CA LEU A 187 29.98 0.74 -26.67
C LEU A 187 30.67 -0.36 -27.50
N PHE A 188 30.32 -1.64 -27.26
CA PHE A 188 30.87 -2.77 -28.02
C PHE A 188 30.46 -2.72 -29.52
N VAL A 189 29.16 -2.56 -29.78
CA VAL A 189 28.62 -2.49 -31.16
C VAL A 189 29.24 -1.32 -31.92
N LEU A 190 29.38 -0.15 -31.28
CA LEU A 190 30.01 1.00 -31.93
C LEU A 190 31.50 0.77 -32.22
N ARG A 191 32.24 0.14 -31.32
CA ARG A 191 33.65 -0.20 -31.55
C ARG A 191 33.83 -1.24 -32.67
N TRP A 192 32.97 -2.28 -32.66
CA TRP A 192 33.02 -3.35 -33.62
C TRP A 192 32.57 -2.90 -35.01
N GLY A 193 31.47 -2.19 -35.13
CA GLY A 193 30.96 -1.70 -36.43
C GLY A 193 31.85 -0.68 -37.13
N LEU A 194 32.85 -0.10 -36.44
CA LEU A 194 33.77 0.87 -36.99
C LEU A 194 35.16 0.27 -37.36
N ARG A 195 35.44 -0.99 -36.98
CA ARG A 195 36.69 -1.68 -37.34
C ARG A 195 36.92 -1.78 -38.86
N PRO A 196 35.93 -2.22 -39.68
CA PRO A 196 36.20 -2.42 -41.12
C PRO A 196 36.48 -1.12 -41.89
N LEU A 197 36.22 0.05 -41.33
CA LEU A 197 36.48 1.33 -41.97
C LEU A 197 37.90 1.89 -41.69
N ARG A 198 38.68 1.24 -40.82
CA ARG A 198 40.07 1.61 -40.51
C ARG A 198 41.06 0.94 -41.48
N ASP A 199 40.68 -0.18 -42.09
CA ASP A 199 41.57 -0.99 -42.98
C ASP A 199 41.45 -0.55 -44.44
N MET A 200 40.68 0.47 -44.78
CA MET A 200 40.51 1.00 -46.14
C MET A 200 41.15 2.37 -46.33
N SER A 201 42.16 2.77 -45.56
CA SER A 201 42.90 4.03 -45.73
C SER A 201 44.41 3.79 -45.84
#